data_1bbb82df006115360bd8619de3116855
#
_entry.id   1bbb82df006115360bd8619de3116855
#
_cell.length_a   1.000
_cell.length_b   1.000
_cell.length_c   1.000
_cell.angle_alpha   90.00
_cell.angle_beta   90.00
_cell.angle_gamma   90.00
#
_symmetry.space_group_name_H-M   'P 1'
#
loop_
_entity.id
_entity.type
_entity.pdbx_description
1 polymer ?
#
loop_
_entity_poly.entity_id
_entity_poly.type
_entity_poly.pdbx_seq_one_letter_code
_entity_poly.pdbx_strand_id
1 'polypeptide(L)'
;MKKLIKTCAVLLLVAAAAMIVVYRAVNRAPSADLPQYEQVYSIFEDGGCLSCHSSDPKLPFYAKLPVAGKIVMKDVDSGYRAYDMEKFMDELKVDGNVNAVDLAKIEKVVLDDRMPMPKYYLVHWGSSLTKEKRSVVLDWIRNRR
;
A
#
# COMPACT_ATOMS: atom_id res chain seq x y z
N MET A 1 34.74 28.42 -0.51
CA MET A 1 33.90 27.64 0.43
C MET A 1 32.43 28.10 0.45
N LYS A 2 32.07 29.36 0.74
CA LYS A 2 30.65 29.81 0.84
C LYS A 2 29.82 29.60 -0.44
N LYS A 3 30.38 29.77 -1.65
CA LYS A 3 29.67 29.50 -2.93
C LYS A 3 29.36 28.01 -3.08
N LEU A 4 30.30 27.11 -2.78
CA LEU A 4 30.12 25.67 -2.87
C LEU A 4 29.02 25.18 -1.91
N ILE A 5 29.04 25.70 -0.67
CA ILE A 5 27.98 25.35 0.33
C ILE A 5 26.57 25.78 -0.16
N LYS A 6 26.47 27.02 -0.74
CA LYS A 6 25.19 27.48 -1.29
C LYS A 6 24.72 26.60 -2.46
N THR A 7 25.63 26.24 -3.38
CA THR A 7 25.29 25.36 -4.50
C THR A 7 24.84 23.98 -4.02
N CYS A 8 25.56 23.37 -3.08
CA CYS A 8 25.14 22.08 -2.49
C CYS A 8 23.77 22.18 -1.80
N ALA A 9 23.50 23.26 -1.05
CA ALA A 9 22.23 23.46 -0.40
C ALA A 9 21.07 23.57 -1.41
N VAL A 10 21.27 24.32 -2.51
CA VAL A 10 20.27 24.43 -3.58
C VAL A 10 20.00 23.07 -4.24
N LEU A 11 21.05 22.31 -4.56
CA LEU A 11 20.91 20.99 -5.16
C LEU A 11 20.15 20.02 -4.24
N LEU A 12 20.41 20.04 -2.94
CA LEU A 12 19.69 19.24 -1.95
C LEU A 12 18.21 19.62 -1.88
N LEU A 13 17.90 20.91 -1.91
CA LEU A 13 16.50 21.38 -1.91
C LEU A 13 15.76 20.95 -3.19
N VAL A 14 16.41 21.06 -4.35
CA VAL A 14 15.82 20.60 -5.62
C VAL A 14 15.59 19.09 -5.60
N ALA A 15 16.56 18.31 -5.12
CA ALA A 15 16.41 16.87 -5.00
C ALA A 15 15.29 16.49 -4.04
N ALA A 16 15.16 17.15 -2.88
CA ALA A 16 14.09 16.94 -1.93
C ALA A 16 12.71 17.28 -2.54
N ALA A 17 12.61 18.41 -3.24
CA ALA A 17 11.39 18.79 -3.95
C ALA A 17 10.99 17.76 -5.02
N ALA A 18 11.95 17.29 -5.81
CA ALA A 18 11.72 16.25 -6.80
C ALA A 18 11.23 14.93 -6.16
N MET A 19 11.84 14.50 -5.05
CA MET A 19 11.38 13.32 -4.31
C MET A 19 9.95 13.47 -3.81
N ILE A 20 9.57 14.64 -3.29
CA ILE A 20 8.19 14.91 -2.83
C ILE A 20 7.21 14.81 -4.00
N VAL A 21 7.57 15.40 -5.16
CA VAL A 21 6.71 15.34 -6.35
C VAL A 21 6.53 13.89 -6.82
N VAL A 22 7.61 13.13 -6.92
CA VAL A 22 7.56 11.71 -7.30
C VAL A 22 6.72 10.91 -6.30
N TYR A 23 6.97 11.08 -4.99
CA TYR A 23 6.21 10.40 -3.94
C TYR A 23 4.70 10.68 -4.05
N ARG A 24 4.32 11.94 -4.25
CA ARG A 24 2.90 12.31 -4.43
C ARG A 24 2.30 11.73 -5.71
N ALA A 25 3.07 11.69 -6.79
CA ALA A 25 2.61 11.13 -8.07
C ALA A 25 2.34 9.63 -7.98
N VAL A 26 3.26 8.86 -7.40
CA VAL A 26 3.13 7.39 -7.29
C VAL A 26 2.11 6.94 -6.21
N ASN A 27 1.78 7.81 -5.25
CA ASN A 27 0.80 7.52 -4.20
C ASN A 27 -0.54 8.25 -4.38
N ARG A 28 -0.82 8.77 -5.58
CA ARG A 28 -2.11 9.40 -5.87
C ARG A 28 -3.25 8.39 -5.64
N ALA A 29 -4.37 8.89 -5.12
CA ALA A 29 -5.60 8.10 -5.07
C ALA A 29 -6.10 7.80 -6.50
N PRO A 30 -6.80 6.67 -6.71
CA PRO A 30 -7.43 6.34 -7.99
C PRO A 30 -8.40 7.44 -8.46
N SER A 31 -8.70 7.46 -9.77
CA SER A 31 -9.66 8.42 -10.32
C SER A 31 -11.04 8.26 -9.67
N ALA A 32 -11.68 9.38 -9.33
CA ALA A 32 -13.04 9.39 -8.81
C ALA A 32 -14.10 8.98 -9.86
N ASP A 33 -13.73 8.92 -11.15
CA ASP A 33 -14.61 8.46 -12.23
C ASP A 33 -14.82 6.95 -12.23
N LEU A 34 -13.95 6.20 -11.53
CA LEU A 34 -14.08 4.75 -11.39
C LEU A 34 -15.15 4.41 -10.34
N PRO A 35 -15.88 3.28 -10.51
CA PRO A 35 -16.70 2.72 -9.44
C PRO A 35 -15.92 2.59 -8.14
N GLN A 36 -16.56 2.83 -6.98
CA GLN A 36 -15.86 2.83 -5.69
C GLN A 36 -15.14 1.51 -5.41
N TYR A 37 -15.71 0.36 -5.78
CA TYR A 37 -15.07 -0.94 -5.57
C TYR A 37 -13.79 -1.10 -6.42
N GLU A 38 -13.76 -0.56 -7.64
CA GLU A 38 -12.56 -0.56 -8.49
C GLU A 38 -11.47 0.37 -7.91
N GLN A 39 -11.87 1.53 -7.37
CA GLN A 39 -10.93 2.41 -6.66
C GLN A 39 -10.28 1.69 -5.48
N VAL A 40 -11.09 0.99 -4.67
CA VAL A 40 -10.61 0.23 -3.52
C VAL A 40 -9.73 -0.94 -3.96
N TYR A 41 -10.12 -1.67 -5.01
CA TYR A 41 -9.31 -2.73 -5.60
C TYR A 41 -7.92 -2.22 -6.00
N SER A 42 -7.87 -1.11 -6.77
CA SER A 42 -6.60 -0.51 -7.20
C SER A 42 -5.73 -0.08 -6.00
N ILE A 43 -6.33 0.44 -4.94
CA ILE A 43 -5.59 0.83 -3.72
C ILE A 43 -4.88 -0.38 -3.09
N PHE A 44 -5.55 -1.52 -2.98
CA PHE A 44 -4.96 -2.73 -2.38
C PHE A 44 -4.00 -3.45 -3.33
N GLU A 45 -4.27 -3.43 -4.65
CA GLU A 45 -3.38 -3.98 -5.66
C GLU A 45 -2.06 -3.19 -5.71
N ASP A 46 -2.12 -1.85 -5.83
CA ASP A 46 -0.95 -0.96 -5.80
C ASP A 46 -0.23 -1.02 -4.46
N GLY A 47 -0.98 -1.22 -3.38
CA GLY A 47 -0.46 -1.43 -2.04
C GLY A 47 0.37 -2.71 -1.89
N GLY A 48 0.24 -3.65 -2.82
CA GLY A 48 0.94 -4.93 -2.82
C GLY A 48 0.51 -5.86 -1.68
N CYS A 49 -0.74 -5.77 -1.23
CA CYS A 49 -1.24 -6.52 -0.07
C CYS A 49 -1.10 -8.03 -0.24
N LEU A 50 -1.37 -8.56 -1.44
CA LEU A 50 -1.22 -9.98 -1.75
C LEU A 50 0.23 -10.49 -1.71
N SER A 51 1.23 -9.60 -1.68
CA SER A 51 2.63 -10.03 -1.49
C SER A 51 2.92 -10.66 -0.12
N CYS A 52 2.03 -10.41 0.87
CA CYS A 52 2.13 -11.01 2.21
C CYS A 52 0.84 -11.69 2.65
N HIS A 53 -0.29 -11.40 1.99
CA HIS A 53 -1.62 -11.86 2.40
C HIS A 53 -2.24 -12.83 1.38
N SER A 54 -1.43 -13.67 0.76
CA SER A 54 -1.88 -14.73 -0.17
C SER A 54 -1.14 -16.04 0.05
N SER A 55 -1.72 -17.13 -0.43
CA SER A 55 -1.13 -18.48 -0.42
C SER A 55 0.02 -18.63 -1.43
N ASP A 56 -0.03 -17.83 -2.53
CA ASP A 56 0.99 -17.81 -3.59
C ASP A 56 1.50 -16.37 -3.83
N PRO A 57 2.32 -15.83 -2.91
CA PRO A 57 2.77 -14.45 -2.97
C PRO A 57 3.78 -14.20 -4.09
N LYS A 58 3.55 -13.18 -4.91
CA LYS A 58 4.54 -12.71 -5.89
C LYS A 58 5.65 -11.93 -5.19
N LEU A 59 6.74 -12.62 -4.89
CA LEU A 59 7.85 -12.06 -4.13
C LEU A 59 8.81 -11.25 -5.00
N PRO A 60 9.36 -10.13 -4.48
CA PRO A 60 10.37 -9.35 -5.16
C PRO A 60 11.71 -10.11 -5.22
N PHE A 61 12.60 -9.68 -6.13
CA PHE A 61 13.90 -10.33 -6.34
C PHE A 61 14.75 -10.43 -5.07
N TYR A 62 14.68 -9.44 -4.19
CA TYR A 62 15.46 -9.41 -2.95
C TYR A 62 15.00 -10.46 -1.91
N ALA A 63 13.82 -11.06 -2.08
CA ALA A 63 13.39 -12.20 -1.27
C ALA A 63 14.26 -13.45 -1.49
N LYS A 64 15.06 -13.47 -2.56
CA LYS A 64 16.04 -14.54 -2.84
C LYS A 64 17.38 -14.32 -2.09
N LEU A 65 17.59 -13.16 -1.50
CA LEU A 65 18.82 -12.86 -0.75
C LEU A 65 18.80 -13.50 0.64
N PRO A 66 19.95 -14.01 1.15
CA PRO A 66 19.98 -14.82 2.37
C PRO A 66 19.38 -14.14 3.62
N VAL A 67 19.62 -12.83 3.80
CA VAL A 67 19.14 -12.09 4.97
C VAL A 67 17.77 -11.50 4.70
N ALA A 68 17.60 -10.79 3.57
CA ALA A 68 16.33 -10.16 3.20
C ALA A 68 15.21 -11.19 2.99
N GLY A 69 15.55 -12.34 2.40
CA GLY A 69 14.60 -13.43 2.18
C GLY A 69 14.00 -13.96 3.49
N LYS A 70 14.80 -14.14 4.53
CA LYS A 70 14.30 -14.58 5.84
C LYS A 70 13.30 -13.59 6.45
N ILE A 71 13.57 -12.28 6.30
CA ILE A 71 12.68 -11.22 6.78
C ILE A 71 11.37 -11.22 5.98
N VAL A 72 11.48 -11.26 4.66
CA VAL A 72 10.31 -11.29 3.77
C VAL A 72 9.44 -12.51 4.03
N MET A 73 10.03 -13.71 4.09
CA MET A 73 9.26 -14.94 4.33
C MET A 73 8.58 -14.96 5.71
N LYS A 74 9.20 -14.37 6.73
CA LYS A 74 8.56 -14.20 8.05
C LYS A 74 7.34 -13.27 7.95
N ASP A 75 7.44 -12.19 7.18
CA ASP A 75 6.33 -11.24 6.99
C ASP A 75 5.19 -11.89 6.19
N VAL A 76 5.52 -12.66 5.15
CA VAL A 76 4.55 -13.45 4.36
C VAL A 76 3.80 -14.44 5.24
N ASP A 77 4.50 -15.28 6.00
CA ASP A 77 3.90 -16.27 6.90
C ASP A 77 2.98 -15.59 7.95
N SER A 78 3.44 -14.49 8.53
CA SER A 78 2.66 -13.73 9.50
C SER A 78 1.44 -13.04 8.88
N GLY A 79 1.59 -12.47 7.69
CA GLY A 79 0.52 -11.78 6.96
C GLY A 79 -0.57 -12.75 6.52
N TYR A 80 -0.19 -13.85 5.88
CA TYR A 80 -1.12 -14.88 5.42
C TYR A 80 -1.91 -15.50 6.59
N ARG A 81 -1.25 -15.85 7.70
CA ARG A 81 -1.93 -16.39 8.89
C ARG A 81 -2.85 -15.37 9.56
N ALA A 82 -2.51 -14.08 9.52
CA ALA A 82 -3.36 -13.06 10.12
C ALA A 82 -4.63 -12.83 9.30
N TYR A 83 -4.52 -12.80 7.98
CA TYR A 83 -5.63 -12.62 7.07
C TYR A 83 -5.24 -12.98 5.64
N ASP A 84 -5.86 -14.01 5.09
CA ASP A 84 -5.80 -14.31 3.65
C ASP A 84 -6.73 -13.34 2.90
N MET A 85 -6.14 -12.52 2.02
CA MET A 85 -6.86 -11.51 1.26
C MET A 85 -7.30 -11.98 -0.13
N GLU A 86 -6.95 -13.19 -0.58
CA GLU A 86 -7.26 -13.65 -1.94
C GLU A 86 -8.75 -13.55 -2.23
N LYS A 87 -9.56 -14.17 -1.39
CA LYS A 87 -11.02 -14.13 -1.54
C LYS A 87 -11.59 -12.70 -1.52
N PHE A 88 -11.12 -11.87 -0.60
CA PHE A 88 -11.52 -10.46 -0.51
C PHE A 88 -11.19 -9.70 -1.81
N MET A 89 -10.00 -9.90 -2.36
CA MET A 89 -9.57 -9.24 -3.60
C MET A 89 -10.35 -9.76 -4.82
N ASP A 90 -10.68 -11.05 -4.86
CA ASP A 90 -11.51 -11.63 -5.93
C ASP A 90 -12.93 -11.07 -5.90
N GLU A 91 -13.58 -11.03 -4.73
CA GLU A 91 -14.91 -10.42 -4.56
C GLU A 91 -14.89 -8.94 -4.93
N LEU A 92 -13.85 -8.22 -4.51
CA LEU A 92 -13.68 -6.81 -4.81
C LEU A 92 -13.51 -6.54 -6.32
N LYS A 93 -12.77 -7.41 -7.01
CA LYS A 93 -12.50 -7.29 -8.45
C LYS A 93 -13.76 -7.48 -9.31
N VAL A 94 -14.69 -8.33 -8.88
CA VAL A 94 -15.90 -8.63 -9.67
C VAL A 94 -16.96 -7.53 -9.54
N ASP A 95 -17.40 -7.25 -8.33
CA ASP A 95 -18.51 -6.30 -8.09
C ASP A 95 -18.41 -5.61 -6.72
N GLY A 96 -17.36 -5.92 -5.96
CA GLY A 96 -17.14 -5.42 -4.63
C GLY A 96 -18.16 -5.92 -3.59
N ASN A 97 -18.87 -7.01 -3.84
CA ASN A 97 -19.82 -7.58 -2.88
C ASN A 97 -19.11 -8.41 -1.82
N VAL A 98 -18.47 -7.72 -0.88
CA VAL A 98 -17.65 -8.27 0.19
C VAL A 98 -18.49 -8.50 1.45
N ASN A 99 -18.25 -9.62 2.14
CA ASN A 99 -18.96 -9.94 3.36
C ASN A 99 -18.63 -8.99 4.53
N ALA A 100 -19.55 -8.88 5.49
CA ALA A 100 -19.45 -7.93 6.60
C ALA A 100 -18.23 -8.17 7.52
N VAL A 101 -17.76 -9.41 7.63
CA VAL A 101 -16.60 -9.76 8.48
C VAL A 101 -15.33 -9.21 7.86
N ASP A 102 -15.15 -9.38 6.56
CA ASP A 102 -13.97 -8.85 5.85
C ASP A 102 -14.01 -7.31 5.78
N LEU A 103 -15.19 -6.71 5.57
CA LEU A 103 -15.33 -5.25 5.69
C LEU A 103 -14.89 -4.73 7.06
N ALA A 104 -15.28 -5.40 8.15
CA ALA A 104 -14.91 -5.00 9.51
C ALA A 104 -13.40 -5.16 9.78
N LYS A 105 -12.76 -6.22 9.25
CA LYS A 105 -11.32 -6.43 9.37
C LYS A 105 -10.54 -5.34 8.64
N ILE A 106 -10.93 -5.05 7.40
CA ILE A 106 -10.28 -4.03 6.58
C ILE A 106 -10.45 -2.64 7.21
N GLU A 107 -11.68 -2.29 7.64
CA GLU A 107 -11.93 -1.03 8.34
C GLU A 107 -11.01 -0.85 9.54
N LYS A 108 -10.93 -1.87 10.40
CA LYS A 108 -10.06 -1.83 11.58
C LYS A 108 -8.60 -1.59 11.21
N VAL A 109 -8.06 -2.30 10.24
CA VAL A 109 -6.65 -2.18 9.82
C VAL A 109 -6.37 -0.79 9.23
N VAL A 110 -7.30 -0.24 8.44
CA VAL A 110 -7.19 1.09 7.85
C VAL A 110 -7.25 2.19 8.92
N LEU A 111 -8.11 2.03 9.93
CA LEU A 111 -8.22 2.98 11.06
C LEU A 111 -6.99 2.91 11.98
N ASP A 112 -6.48 1.72 12.27
CA ASP A 112 -5.32 1.51 13.15
C ASP A 112 -3.99 1.94 12.51
N ASP A 113 -3.95 2.25 11.21
CA ASP A 113 -2.75 2.64 10.46
C ASP A 113 -1.58 1.64 10.58
N ARG A 114 -1.88 0.35 10.65
CA ARG A 114 -0.86 -0.68 10.86
C ARG A 114 -0.31 -1.28 9.58
N MET A 115 -1.02 -1.13 8.47
CA MET A 115 -0.66 -1.68 7.17
C MET A 115 -0.74 -0.60 6.08
N PRO A 116 0.19 -0.60 5.14
CA PRO A 116 1.43 -1.41 5.09
C PRO A 116 2.42 -1.04 6.19
N MET A 117 3.27 -2.01 6.59
CA MET A 117 4.28 -1.77 7.64
C MET A 117 5.32 -0.72 7.21
N PRO A 118 5.86 0.12 8.13
CA PRO A 118 6.82 1.17 7.78
C PRO A 118 8.04 0.68 6.98
N LYS A 119 8.57 -0.51 7.30
CA LYS A 119 9.70 -1.10 6.56
C LYS A 119 9.37 -1.44 5.11
N TYR A 120 8.11 -1.70 4.79
CA TYR A 120 7.66 -1.98 3.42
C TYR A 120 7.76 -0.74 2.53
N TYR A 121 7.46 0.44 3.05
CA TYR A 121 7.58 1.70 2.31
C TYR A 121 9.01 2.04 1.88
N LEU A 122 10.02 1.55 2.60
CA LEU A 122 11.42 1.82 2.25
C LEU A 122 11.81 1.26 0.89
N VAL A 123 11.16 0.18 0.47
CA VAL A 123 11.44 -0.51 -0.80
C VAL A 123 10.26 -0.46 -1.79
N HIS A 124 9.07 -0.05 -1.33
CA HIS A 124 7.84 0.04 -2.12
C HIS A 124 7.20 1.44 -1.98
N TRP A 125 7.80 2.43 -2.61
CA TRP A 125 7.39 3.84 -2.48
C TRP A 125 5.95 4.12 -2.90
N GLY A 126 5.38 3.35 -3.83
CA GLY A 126 4.00 3.48 -4.32
C GLY A 126 2.94 2.82 -3.44
N SER A 127 3.36 2.07 -2.41
CA SER A 127 2.44 1.28 -1.59
C SER A 127 1.79 2.04 -0.42
N SER A 128 2.04 3.36 -0.31
CA SER A 128 1.51 4.14 0.82
C SER A 128 0.00 4.22 0.79
N LEU A 129 -0.63 3.88 1.91
CA LEU A 129 -2.04 4.12 2.15
C LEU A 129 -2.23 5.55 2.67
N THR A 130 -2.18 6.53 1.76
CA THR A 130 -2.32 7.95 2.08
C THR A 130 -3.67 8.28 2.72
N LYS A 131 -3.81 9.47 3.31
CA LYS A 131 -5.10 9.91 3.89
C LYS A 131 -6.23 9.86 2.88
N GLU A 132 -5.95 10.25 1.64
CA GLU A 132 -6.91 10.24 0.52
C GLU A 132 -7.33 8.80 0.18
N LYS A 133 -6.36 7.87 0.03
CA LYS A 133 -6.65 6.46 -0.22
C LYS A 133 -7.46 5.82 0.92
N ARG A 134 -7.14 6.15 2.18
CA ARG A 134 -7.91 5.69 3.35
C ARG A 134 -9.34 6.21 3.33
N SER A 135 -9.53 7.49 3.01
CA SER A 135 -10.86 8.06 2.89
C SER A 135 -11.70 7.29 1.87
N VAL A 136 -11.14 7.00 0.69
CA VAL A 136 -11.83 6.20 -0.34
C VAL A 136 -12.26 4.83 0.20
N VAL A 137 -11.37 4.12 0.88
CA VAL A 137 -11.68 2.79 1.45
C VAL A 137 -12.75 2.88 2.53
N LEU A 138 -12.62 3.83 3.47
CA LEU A 138 -13.57 3.98 4.59
C LEU A 138 -14.94 4.44 4.12
N ASP A 139 -15.00 5.33 3.12
CA ASP A 139 -16.26 5.79 2.54
C ASP A 139 -16.96 4.65 1.79
N TRP A 140 -16.20 3.83 1.04
CA TRP A 140 -16.75 2.64 0.40
C TRP A 140 -17.33 1.64 1.41
N ILE A 141 -16.63 1.37 2.52
CA ILE A 141 -17.13 0.47 3.58
C ILE A 141 -18.39 1.05 4.23
N ARG A 142 -18.41 2.35 4.51
CA ARG A 142 -19.55 3.03 5.15
C ARG A 142 -20.81 2.98 4.29
N ASN A 143 -20.66 3.11 2.98
CA ASN A 143 -21.79 3.07 2.04
C ASN A 143 -22.38 1.66 1.86
N ARG A 144 -21.79 0.62 2.47
CA ARG A 144 -22.22 -0.80 2.40
C ARG A 144 -22.82 -1.33 3.70
N ARG A 145 -22.88 -0.52 4.73
CA ARG A 145 -23.54 -0.78 6.00
C ARG A 145 -24.91 -0.12 6.05
#